data_32b9d01127300066df36293619b537b7
#
_entry.id   32b9d01127300066df36293619b537b7
#
_cell.length_a   1.000
_cell.length_b   1.000
_cell.length_c   1.000
_cell.angle_alpha   90.00
_cell.angle_beta   90.00
_cell.angle_gamma   90.00
#
_symmetry.space_group_name_H-M   'P 1'
#
loop_
_entity.id
_entity.type
_entity.pdbx_description
1 polymer ?
#
loop_
_entity_poly.entity_id
_entity_poly.type
_entity_poly.pdbx_seq_one_letter_code
_entity_poly.pdbx_strand_id
1 'polypeptide(L)'
;MKENIESKNIGNRKFIIELRYEPKVTMLDSKGALVEKIQETRVFPCTHWEIGQSEVVIRDDKKKEDAHNVVLVTLNRMSFISYKVDSVESFYASFSKVYEAVTKVLSSLTITRIGCRIIGTYNTKSNDLRMFLRTFKIRFLLNFY
;
A
#
# COMPACT_ATOMS: atom_id res chain seq x y z
N MET A 1 -30.69 -18.21 -3.78
CA MET A 1 -30.55 -16.77 -4.09
C MET A 1 -29.15 -16.34 -3.79
N LYS A 2 -28.36 -16.00 -4.82
CA LYS A 2 -27.04 -15.39 -4.64
C LYS A 2 -27.29 -13.91 -4.43
N GLU A 3 -27.26 -13.43 -3.18
CA GLU A 3 -27.18 -12.00 -2.94
C GLU A 3 -25.88 -11.48 -3.55
N ASN A 4 -26.01 -10.72 -4.62
CA ASN A 4 -24.91 -9.91 -5.13
C ASN A 4 -24.59 -8.88 -4.04
N ILE A 5 -23.43 -9.04 -3.40
CA ILE A 5 -22.90 -8.03 -2.50
C ILE A 5 -22.56 -6.83 -3.37
N GLU A 6 -23.47 -5.87 -3.43
CA GLU A 6 -23.24 -4.64 -4.14
C GLU A 6 -22.02 -3.95 -3.55
N SER A 7 -21.09 -3.55 -4.39
CA SER A 7 -19.85 -2.84 -4.00
C SER A 7 -20.12 -1.56 -3.17
N LYS A 8 -21.35 -1.04 -3.20
CA LYS A 8 -21.84 0.12 -2.43
C LYS A 8 -21.82 -0.09 -0.92
N ASN A 9 -21.84 -1.34 -0.44
CA ASN A 9 -21.84 -1.65 1.00
C ASN A 9 -20.43 -1.87 1.56
N ILE A 10 -19.39 -1.76 0.73
CA ILE A 10 -18.01 -1.86 1.18
C ILE A 10 -17.60 -0.46 1.62
N GLY A 11 -17.35 -0.29 2.92
CA GLY A 11 -16.79 0.93 3.48
C GLY A 11 -15.35 1.19 3.01
N ASN A 12 -14.57 1.87 3.79
CA ASN A 12 -13.20 2.23 3.44
C ASN A 12 -12.39 1.01 3.00
N ARG A 13 -11.78 1.10 1.81
CA ARG A 13 -10.88 0.09 1.29
C ARG A 13 -9.44 0.55 1.51
N LYS A 14 -8.63 -0.35 2.05
CA LYS A 14 -7.20 -0.17 2.19
C LYS A 14 -6.49 -1.10 1.21
N PHE A 15 -5.70 -0.51 0.34
CA PHE A 15 -4.84 -1.23 -0.60
C PHE A 15 -3.40 -1.17 -0.09
N ILE A 16 -2.73 -2.30 -0.12
CA ILE A 16 -1.33 -2.42 0.30
C ILE A 16 -0.59 -3.22 -0.75
N ILE A 17 0.54 -2.70 -1.20
CA ILE A 17 1.53 -3.47 -1.95
C ILE A 17 2.87 -3.37 -1.22
N GLU A 18 3.53 -4.51 -1.04
CA GLU A 18 4.84 -4.62 -0.44
C GLU A 18 5.77 -5.38 -1.38
N LEU A 19 6.90 -4.78 -1.70
CA LEU A 19 8.01 -5.43 -2.37
C LEU A 19 9.10 -5.70 -1.36
N ARG A 20 9.66 -6.90 -1.39
CA ARG A 20 10.94 -7.22 -0.74
C ARG A 20 12.00 -7.43 -1.81
N TYR A 21 13.18 -6.93 -1.54
CA TYR A 21 14.32 -7.00 -2.43
C TYR A 21 15.61 -7.26 -1.65
N GLU A 22 16.65 -7.65 -2.36
CA GLU A 22 17.97 -7.78 -1.75
C GLU A 22 18.42 -6.46 -1.14
N PRO A 23 19.08 -6.48 0.05
CA PRO A 23 19.43 -5.25 0.76
C PRO A 23 20.23 -4.26 -0.11
N LYS A 24 19.77 -3.01 -0.13
CA LYS A 24 20.38 -1.88 -0.82
C LYS A 24 20.98 -0.90 0.19
N VAL A 25 22.27 -1.03 0.48
CA VAL A 25 22.99 -0.17 1.44
C VAL A 25 23.00 1.29 1.00
N THR A 26 22.99 1.56 -0.31
CA THR A 26 22.90 2.91 -0.88
C THR A 26 21.66 3.67 -0.42
N MET A 27 20.62 2.96 0.06
CA MET A 27 19.43 3.59 0.65
C MET A 27 19.79 4.48 1.84
N LEU A 28 20.80 4.12 2.64
CA LEU A 28 21.20 4.89 3.82
C LEU A 28 21.67 6.30 3.46
N ASP A 29 22.38 6.45 2.35
CA ASP A 29 22.92 7.73 1.89
C ASP A 29 21.95 8.49 0.99
N SER A 30 20.91 7.83 0.49
CA SER A 30 20.00 8.38 -0.52
C SER A 30 18.63 8.77 0.03
N LYS A 31 18.44 8.84 1.34
CA LYS A 31 17.13 9.07 1.97
C LYS A 31 16.47 10.38 1.55
N GLY A 32 17.23 11.47 1.52
CA GLY A 32 16.73 12.77 1.04
C GLY A 32 16.32 12.72 -0.43
N ALA A 33 17.17 12.12 -1.27
CA ALA A 33 16.86 11.95 -2.70
C ALA A 33 15.61 11.09 -2.93
N LEU A 34 15.35 10.07 -2.08
CA LEU A 34 14.12 9.28 -2.12
C LEU A 34 12.89 10.14 -1.86
N VAL A 35 12.94 11.01 -0.83
CA VAL A 35 11.83 11.93 -0.51
C VAL A 35 11.55 12.83 -1.70
N GLU A 36 12.57 13.54 -2.21
CA GLU A 36 12.44 14.46 -3.34
C GLU A 36 11.86 13.75 -4.58
N LYS A 37 12.40 12.57 -4.91
CA LYS A 37 12.01 11.84 -6.11
C LYS A 37 10.58 11.31 -6.04
N ILE A 38 10.13 10.89 -4.85
CA ILE A 38 8.75 10.48 -4.64
C ILE A 38 7.80 11.68 -4.69
N GLN A 39 8.18 12.84 -4.12
CA GLN A 39 7.42 14.08 -4.22
C GLN A 39 7.23 14.53 -5.68
N GLU A 40 8.25 14.40 -6.51
CA GLU A 40 8.18 14.72 -7.95
C GLU A 40 7.11 13.92 -8.69
N THR A 41 6.75 12.72 -8.22
CA THR A 41 5.73 11.88 -8.87
C THR A 41 4.33 12.47 -8.81
N ARG A 42 4.06 13.32 -7.82
CA ARG A 42 2.74 13.94 -7.56
C ARG A 42 1.60 12.92 -7.46
N VAL A 43 1.89 11.69 -7.07
CA VAL A 43 0.88 10.63 -6.90
C VAL A 43 -0.08 10.99 -5.76
N PHE A 44 0.46 11.60 -4.71
CA PHE A 44 -0.29 12.18 -3.60
C PHE A 44 0.46 13.38 -3.03
N PRO A 45 -0.19 14.26 -2.25
CA PRO A 45 0.50 15.37 -1.57
C PRO A 45 1.44 14.82 -0.50
N CYS A 46 2.74 14.80 -0.78
CA CYS A 46 3.77 14.36 0.18
C CYS A 46 4.06 15.50 1.18
N THR A 47 3.15 15.73 2.13
CA THR A 47 3.22 16.88 3.05
C THR A 47 4.05 16.58 4.30
N HIS A 48 4.29 15.31 4.59
CA HIS A 48 5.04 14.88 5.76
C HIS A 48 5.96 13.71 5.45
N TRP A 49 7.19 13.77 5.97
CA TRP A 49 8.16 12.68 5.88
C TRP A 49 8.94 12.53 7.17
N GLU A 50 9.32 11.30 7.44
CA GLU A 50 10.18 10.91 8.56
C GLU A 50 11.38 10.14 8.00
N ILE A 51 12.58 10.59 8.36
CA ILE A 51 13.83 9.93 8.00
C ILE A 51 14.40 9.28 9.25
N GLY A 52 14.21 7.97 9.34
CA GLY A 52 14.77 7.15 10.41
C GLY A 52 16.19 6.65 10.12
N GLN A 53 16.73 5.84 11.01
CA GLN A 53 18.06 5.27 10.86
C GLN A 53 18.15 4.35 9.62
N SER A 54 17.16 3.49 9.40
CA SER A 54 17.11 2.50 8.30
C SER A 54 15.84 2.57 7.47
N GLU A 55 15.07 3.64 7.56
CA GLU A 55 13.80 3.79 6.86
C GLU A 55 13.50 5.24 6.48
N VAL A 56 12.68 5.38 5.46
CA VAL A 56 12.04 6.63 5.05
C VAL A 56 10.55 6.36 4.98
N VAL A 57 9.76 7.20 5.66
CA VAL A 57 8.29 7.18 5.61
C VAL A 57 7.81 8.49 5.04
N ILE A 58 6.95 8.43 4.02
CA ILE A 58 6.36 9.62 3.38
C ILE A 58 4.84 9.48 3.45
N ARG A 59 4.16 10.54 3.87
CA ARG A 59 2.71 10.56 4.08
C ARG A 59 2.08 11.83 3.53
N ASP A 60 0.79 11.78 3.29
CA ASP A 60 -0.04 12.93 2.92
C ASP A 60 -0.61 13.68 4.13
N ASP A 61 -0.40 13.18 5.35
CA ASP A 61 -0.77 13.88 6.59
C ASP A 61 0.29 13.70 7.68
N LYS A 62 0.42 14.71 8.56
CA LYS A 62 1.32 14.66 9.70
C LYS A 62 0.87 13.62 10.72
N LYS A 63 -0.43 13.51 10.94
CA LYS A 63 -0.99 12.50 11.82
C LYS A 63 -1.08 11.18 11.08
N LYS A 64 -0.51 10.15 11.67
CA LYS A 64 -0.47 8.82 11.09
C LYS A 64 -1.86 8.22 10.86
N GLU A 65 -2.80 8.52 11.75
CA GLU A 65 -4.17 8.04 11.69
C GLU A 65 -4.97 8.68 10.55
N ASP A 66 -4.66 9.92 10.20
CA ASP A 66 -5.35 10.70 9.18
C ASP A 66 -4.73 10.51 7.79
N ALA A 67 -3.53 9.93 7.71
CA ALA A 67 -2.85 9.69 6.44
C ALA A 67 -3.59 8.68 5.57
N HIS A 68 -3.90 9.09 4.33
CA HIS A 68 -4.56 8.23 3.34
C HIS A 68 -3.57 7.51 2.44
N ASN A 69 -2.40 8.09 2.23
CA ASN A 69 -1.34 7.53 1.42
C ASN A 69 -0.03 7.48 2.21
N VAL A 70 0.62 6.32 2.19
CA VAL A 70 1.88 6.11 2.89
C VAL A 70 2.84 5.36 1.98
N VAL A 71 4.05 5.87 1.82
CA VAL A 71 5.18 5.15 1.24
C VAL A 71 6.19 4.88 2.33
N LEU A 72 6.62 3.64 2.45
CA LEU A 72 7.72 3.22 3.31
C LEU A 72 8.82 2.63 2.45
N VAL A 73 10.06 3.08 2.63
CA VAL A 73 11.26 2.50 2.01
C VAL A 73 12.26 2.18 3.08
N THR A 74 12.78 0.94 3.08
CA THR A 74 13.83 0.47 3.97
C THR A 74 14.97 -0.15 3.16
N LEU A 75 15.99 -0.69 3.83
CA LEU A 75 17.11 -1.37 3.17
C LEU A 75 16.69 -2.50 2.21
N ASN A 76 15.60 -3.20 2.52
CA ASN A 76 15.18 -4.42 1.80
C ASN A 76 13.69 -4.51 1.55
N ARG A 77 12.96 -3.41 1.74
CA ARG A 77 11.51 -3.40 1.60
C ARG A 77 11.01 -2.02 1.13
N MET A 78 10.03 -2.05 0.25
CA MET A 78 9.24 -0.90 -0.13
C MET A 78 7.76 -1.27 0.04
N SER A 79 6.98 -0.37 0.62
CA SER A 79 5.52 -0.53 0.74
C SER A 79 4.81 0.74 0.30
N PHE A 80 3.72 0.57 -0.43
CA PHE A 80 2.77 1.64 -0.75
C PHE A 80 1.40 1.25 -0.21
N ILE A 81 0.82 2.14 0.57
CA ILE A 81 -0.47 1.96 1.24
C ILE A 81 -1.36 3.10 0.82
N SER A 82 -2.59 2.80 0.41
CA SER A 82 -3.60 3.81 0.13
C SER A 82 -4.96 3.41 0.69
N TYR A 83 -5.64 4.37 1.33
CA TYR A 83 -6.96 4.19 1.93
C TYR A 83 -8.10 4.78 1.08
N LYS A 84 -7.77 5.59 0.09
CA LYS A 84 -8.74 6.23 -0.81
C LYS A 84 -8.35 5.94 -2.24
N VAL A 85 -8.81 4.82 -2.77
CA VAL A 85 -8.53 4.40 -4.13
C VAL A 85 -9.83 4.05 -4.82
N ASP A 86 -10.05 4.64 -5.98
CA ASP A 86 -11.27 4.41 -6.76
C ASP A 86 -11.28 3.02 -7.40
N SER A 87 -10.12 2.53 -7.83
CA SER A 87 -9.99 1.23 -8.48
C SER A 87 -8.61 0.60 -8.24
N VAL A 88 -8.52 -0.70 -8.48
CA VAL A 88 -7.25 -1.46 -8.43
C VAL A 88 -6.27 -0.93 -9.46
N GLU A 89 -6.74 -0.60 -10.66
CA GLU A 89 -5.94 -0.06 -11.76
C GLU A 89 -5.33 1.29 -11.37
N SER A 90 -6.11 2.18 -10.76
CA SER A 90 -5.64 3.47 -10.27
C SER A 90 -4.57 3.32 -9.20
N PHE A 91 -4.75 2.35 -8.29
CA PHE A 91 -3.75 2.03 -7.26
C PHE A 91 -2.44 1.54 -7.88
N TYR A 92 -2.51 0.61 -8.84
CA TYR A 92 -1.32 0.11 -9.53
C TYR A 92 -0.61 1.19 -10.35
N ALA A 93 -1.34 2.07 -11.01
CA ALA A 93 -0.74 3.19 -11.74
C ALA A 93 0.03 4.12 -10.79
N SER A 94 -0.54 4.41 -9.62
CA SER A 94 0.11 5.20 -8.58
C SER A 94 1.35 4.50 -8.01
N PHE A 95 1.23 3.23 -7.69
CA PHE A 95 2.34 2.41 -7.22
C PHE A 95 3.49 2.35 -8.24
N SER A 96 3.19 2.17 -9.53
CA SER A 96 4.22 2.09 -10.58
C SER A 96 5.06 3.37 -10.63
N LYS A 97 4.43 4.55 -10.53
CA LYS A 97 5.16 5.83 -10.49
C LYS A 97 6.07 5.93 -9.26
N VAL A 98 5.58 5.50 -8.09
CA VAL A 98 6.39 5.50 -6.86
C VAL A 98 7.55 4.51 -6.99
N TYR A 99 7.30 3.31 -7.53
CA TYR A 99 8.33 2.30 -7.79
C TYR A 99 9.42 2.82 -8.74
N GLU A 100 9.03 3.45 -9.85
CA GLU A 100 9.98 4.07 -10.78
C GLU A 100 10.82 5.16 -10.10
N ALA A 101 10.22 5.98 -9.24
CA ALA A 101 10.95 7.00 -8.49
C ALA A 101 12.00 6.36 -7.57
N VAL A 102 11.63 5.30 -6.84
CA VAL A 102 12.55 4.57 -5.96
C VAL A 102 13.68 3.91 -6.74
N THR A 103 13.38 3.27 -7.88
CA THR A 103 14.40 2.62 -8.72
C THR A 103 15.35 3.62 -9.40
N LYS A 104 14.91 4.84 -9.69
CA LYS A 104 15.79 5.91 -10.18
C LYS A 104 16.84 6.32 -9.15
N VAL A 105 16.53 6.21 -7.86
CA VAL A 105 17.45 6.56 -6.77
C VAL A 105 18.31 5.36 -6.36
N LEU A 106 17.69 4.19 -6.16
CA LEU A 106 18.38 3.00 -5.63
C LEU A 106 18.96 2.09 -6.71
N SER A 107 18.84 2.46 -7.99
CA SER A 107 19.15 1.60 -9.14
C SER A 107 18.23 0.38 -9.20
N SER A 108 18.56 -0.62 -10.03
CA SER A 108 17.75 -1.84 -10.16
C SER A 108 17.60 -2.56 -8.81
N LEU A 109 16.36 -2.97 -8.50
CA LEU A 109 16.04 -3.77 -7.32
C LEU A 109 15.87 -5.24 -7.73
N THR A 110 16.62 -6.13 -7.08
CA THR A 110 16.41 -7.58 -7.23
C THR A 110 15.25 -7.99 -6.32
N ILE A 111 14.05 -8.09 -6.90
CA ILE A 111 12.83 -8.40 -6.14
C ILE A 111 12.86 -9.87 -5.72
N THR A 112 12.68 -10.13 -4.42
CA THR A 112 12.63 -11.47 -3.83
C THR A 112 11.20 -11.87 -3.47
N ARG A 113 10.31 -10.90 -3.22
CA ARG A 113 8.90 -11.17 -2.87
C ARG A 113 8.01 -9.98 -3.23
N ILE A 114 6.80 -10.29 -3.69
CA ILE A 114 5.73 -9.31 -3.88
C ILE A 114 4.53 -9.76 -3.05
N GLY A 115 3.97 -8.85 -2.26
CA GLY A 115 2.76 -9.07 -1.49
C GLY A 115 1.74 -7.98 -1.79
N CYS A 116 0.50 -8.38 -2.08
CA CYS A 116 -0.63 -7.47 -2.27
C CYS A 116 -1.75 -7.82 -1.31
N ARG A 117 -2.38 -6.79 -0.71
CA ARG A 117 -3.55 -6.96 0.16
C ARG A 117 -4.58 -5.90 -0.14
N ILE A 118 -5.84 -6.31 -0.13
CA ILE A 118 -6.98 -5.42 -0.17
C ILE A 118 -7.78 -5.70 1.10
N ILE A 119 -7.94 -4.70 1.95
CA ILE A 119 -8.69 -4.80 3.20
C ILE A 119 -9.92 -3.90 3.04
N GLY A 120 -11.09 -4.48 3.14
CA GLY A 120 -12.36 -3.75 3.14
C GLY A 120 -13.06 -3.89 4.47
N THR A 121 -13.74 -2.82 4.92
CA THR A 121 -14.67 -2.88 6.04
C THR A 121 -16.08 -2.96 5.47
N TYR A 122 -16.84 -3.91 5.95
CA TYR A 122 -18.26 -4.07 5.59
C TYR A 122 -19.13 -3.63 6.76
N ASN A 123 -19.97 -2.63 6.52
CA ASN A 123 -20.98 -2.21 7.51
C ASN A 123 -22.21 -3.11 7.40
N THR A 124 -22.36 -4.04 8.32
CA THR A 124 -23.57 -4.84 8.44
C THR A 124 -24.53 -4.19 9.44
N LYS A 125 -25.82 -4.15 9.09
CA LYS A 125 -26.87 -3.73 10.02
C LYS A 125 -27.17 -4.78 11.10
N SER A 126 -26.64 -5.99 10.96
CA SER A 126 -26.80 -7.10 11.90
C SER A 126 -25.55 -7.25 12.77
N ASN A 127 -25.77 -7.26 14.09
CA ASN A 127 -24.72 -7.60 15.06
C ASN A 127 -24.44 -9.12 15.13
N ASP A 128 -25.07 -9.90 14.26
CA ASP A 128 -24.89 -11.36 14.24
C ASP A 128 -23.71 -11.76 13.37
N LEU A 129 -22.58 -11.98 14.03
CA LEU A 129 -21.34 -12.49 13.41
C LEU A 129 -21.56 -13.83 12.66
N ARG A 130 -22.54 -14.66 13.11
CA ARG A 130 -22.83 -15.95 12.47
C ARG A 130 -23.46 -15.75 11.09
N MET A 131 -24.33 -14.75 10.95
CA MET A 131 -24.92 -14.40 9.67
C MET A 131 -23.86 -13.85 8.71
N PHE A 132 -22.93 -13.02 9.21
CA PHE A 132 -21.79 -12.53 8.47
C PHE A 132 -20.90 -13.67 7.95
N LEU A 133 -20.53 -14.62 8.81
CA LEU A 133 -19.68 -15.78 8.43
C LEU A 133 -20.38 -16.74 7.46
N ARG A 134 -21.70 -16.84 7.47
CA ARG A 134 -22.46 -17.62 6.50
C ARG A 134 -22.53 -16.96 5.12
N THR A 135 -22.61 -15.65 5.08
CA THR A 135 -22.67 -14.86 3.82
C THR A 135 -21.30 -14.80 3.15
N PHE A 136 -20.24 -14.70 3.93
CA PHE A 136 -18.86 -14.74 3.45
C PHE A 136 -18.30 -16.16 3.53
N LYS A 137 -18.64 -17.03 2.58
CA LYS A 137 -17.80 -18.18 2.26
C LYS A 137 -16.52 -17.66 1.61
N ILE A 138 -15.58 -17.18 2.45
CA ILE A 138 -14.23 -16.87 2.00
C ILE A 138 -13.57 -18.19 1.65
N ARG A 139 -13.66 -18.60 0.40
CA ARG A 139 -12.76 -19.60 -0.15
C ARG A 139 -11.41 -18.93 -0.31
N PHE A 140 -10.57 -19.05 0.71
CA PHE A 140 -9.14 -18.91 0.51
C PHE A 140 -8.67 -20.07 -0.34
N LEU A 141 -8.74 -19.94 -1.65
CA LEU A 141 -7.97 -20.78 -2.55
C LEU A 141 -6.54 -20.23 -2.51
N LEU A 142 -5.79 -20.67 -1.51
CA LEU A 142 -4.34 -20.62 -1.52
C LEU A 142 -3.86 -21.69 -2.50
N ASN A 143 -3.86 -21.38 -3.78
CA ASN A 143 -3.04 -22.13 -4.73
C ASN A 143 -1.63 -21.57 -4.66
N PHE A 144 -0.81 -22.18 -3.82
CA PHE A 144 0.63 -22.08 -3.94
C PHE A 144 1.07 -23.13 -4.99
N TYR A 145 1.57 -22.66 -6.10
CA TYR A 145 2.50 -23.38 -6.95
C TYR A 145 3.80 -22.58 -7.00
#